data_86883709fdd5be60c1b721bbab24e87d
#
_entry.id   86883709fdd5be60c1b721bbab24e87d
#
_cell.length_a   1.000
_cell.length_b   1.000
_cell.length_c   1.000
_cell.angle_alpha   90.00
_cell.angle_beta   90.00
_cell.angle_gamma   90.00
#
_symmetry.space_group_name_H-M   'P 1'
#
loop_
_entity.id
_entity.type
_entity.pdbx_description
1 polymer ?
#
loop_
_entity_poly.entity_id
_entity_poly.type
_entity_poly.pdbx_seq_one_letter_code
_entity_poly.pdbx_strand_id
1 'polypeptide(L)'
;MKQLVEDAIPKVFSELDPHSVYIPAKDAQRANEDLEGSFSGIGVSFNMQTDTILVINVIPGGPSEKAGLKPFDRIITINDSLYAGNKSDQEVIMKTLRGAKNSTVKLGIKRKNEPELLYFDVTRGDVPISSVDVSYEVSKGIGYIKVSKFGRTTYNEFITAIAKLKQAGCTSFVIDLRGNTGGYMDAAINMVNEFMPEGRLIVYTEGKAFPRNDVYTNGTGTCQDAPIVVLTDEFSASASEIFSGAIQDNDRGLIIGRRTFGKGLVQSPIQLSDGSEIRLTIARYYTPSGRCIQKKYELGKDSEYEQDIYQRFMHGEFDSADSIKLNNSEKYETVMGRPVYGGGGIMPDIFIPRDTSGVTSYFSNVVNSGMLNL
;
A
#
# COMPACT_ATOMS: atom_id res chain seq x y z
N MET A 1 -9.52 -23.75 24.81
CA MET A 1 -8.19 -23.24 25.19
C MET A 1 -7.59 -22.36 24.08
N LYS A 2 -7.40 -22.87 22.83
CA LYS A 2 -6.83 -22.09 21.72
C LYS A 2 -7.59 -20.80 21.46
N GLN A 3 -8.93 -20.84 21.30
CA GLN A 3 -9.76 -19.65 21.07
C GLN A 3 -9.64 -18.62 22.22
N LEU A 4 -9.59 -19.08 23.47
CA LEU A 4 -9.44 -18.18 24.62
C LEU A 4 -8.11 -17.42 24.60
N VAL A 5 -7.04 -18.08 24.15
CA VAL A 5 -5.71 -17.46 24.00
C VAL A 5 -5.75 -16.46 22.83
N GLU A 6 -6.33 -16.84 21.68
CA GLU A 6 -6.49 -15.96 20.52
C GLU A 6 -7.35 -14.73 20.83
N ASP A 7 -8.33 -14.83 21.74
CA ASP A 7 -9.16 -13.70 22.17
C ASP A 7 -8.46 -12.80 23.23
N ALA A 8 -7.57 -13.36 24.01
CA ALA A 8 -6.87 -12.63 25.09
C ALA A 8 -5.63 -11.86 24.61
N ILE A 9 -4.85 -12.45 23.69
CA ILE A 9 -3.59 -11.87 23.21
C ILE A 9 -3.80 -10.46 22.59
N PRO A 10 -4.77 -10.21 21.71
CA PRO A 10 -4.99 -8.86 21.14
C PRO A 10 -5.22 -7.79 22.21
N LYS A 11 -5.89 -8.13 23.33
CA LYS A 11 -6.11 -7.19 24.45
C LYS A 11 -4.81 -6.84 25.18
N VAL A 12 -3.86 -7.78 25.25
CA VAL A 12 -2.53 -7.48 25.81
C VAL A 12 -1.76 -6.54 24.88
N PHE A 13 -1.87 -6.73 23.59
CA PHE A 13 -1.17 -5.90 22.59
C PHE A 13 -1.74 -4.48 22.51
N SER A 14 -3.04 -4.29 22.68
CA SER A 14 -3.66 -2.95 22.71
C SER A 14 -3.17 -2.08 23.89
N GLU A 15 -2.57 -2.67 24.92
CA GLU A 15 -1.96 -1.93 26.04
C GLU A 15 -0.50 -1.49 25.75
N LEU A 16 0.09 -1.91 24.61
CA LEU A 16 1.49 -1.58 24.26
C LEU A 16 1.59 -0.33 23.38
N ASP A 17 0.95 -0.35 22.23
CA ASP A 17 0.89 0.74 21.26
C ASP A 17 -0.15 0.42 20.16
N PRO A 18 -0.60 1.41 19.37
CA PRO A 18 -1.66 1.21 18.37
C PRO A 18 -1.29 0.31 17.17
N HIS A 19 -0.04 -0.11 17.06
CA HIS A 19 0.47 -0.85 15.90
C HIS A 19 1.04 -2.23 16.23
N SER A 20 1.33 -2.51 17.51
CA SER A 20 1.71 -3.85 17.93
C SER A 20 0.51 -4.76 17.86
N VAL A 21 0.61 -5.86 17.08
CA VAL A 21 -0.51 -6.76 16.82
C VAL A 21 -0.09 -8.22 16.88
N TYR A 22 -1.04 -9.07 17.29
CA TYR A 22 -0.98 -10.51 17.12
C TYR A 22 -1.82 -10.91 15.90
N ILE A 23 -1.24 -11.71 15.03
CA ILE A 23 -1.89 -12.23 13.81
C ILE A 23 -2.03 -13.73 13.95
N PRO A 24 -3.26 -14.28 14.04
CA PRO A 24 -3.48 -15.71 14.14
C PRO A 24 -2.90 -16.46 12.93
N ALA A 25 -2.46 -17.70 13.13
CA ALA A 25 -1.84 -18.53 12.09
C ALA A 25 -2.66 -18.63 10.78
N LYS A 26 -4.01 -18.66 10.89
CA LYS A 26 -4.92 -18.68 9.74
C LYS A 26 -4.87 -17.41 8.88
N ASP A 27 -4.45 -16.27 9.46
CA ASP A 27 -4.43 -14.96 8.82
C ASP A 27 -3.00 -14.47 8.51
N ALA A 28 -1.97 -15.08 9.12
CA ALA A 28 -0.57 -14.67 9.01
C ALA A 28 -0.05 -14.75 7.56
N GLN A 29 -0.38 -15.82 6.85
CA GLN A 29 0.00 -15.96 5.44
C GLN A 29 -0.59 -14.82 4.60
N ARG A 30 -1.90 -14.54 4.75
CA ARG A 30 -2.61 -13.49 4.00
C ARG A 30 -2.07 -12.09 4.33
N ALA A 31 -1.75 -11.84 5.61
CA ALA A 31 -1.21 -10.56 6.05
C ALA A 31 0.18 -10.25 5.44
N ASN A 32 0.92 -11.28 5.03
CA ASN A 32 2.23 -11.15 4.42
C ASN A 32 2.19 -11.16 2.88
N GLU A 33 1.20 -11.82 2.25
CA GLU A 33 1.09 -11.96 0.78
C GLU A 33 1.19 -10.62 0.05
N ASP A 34 0.52 -9.58 0.56
CA ASP A 34 0.53 -8.27 -0.08
C ASP A 34 1.91 -7.61 -0.10
N LEU A 35 2.76 -7.88 0.89
CA LEU A 35 4.12 -7.36 0.98
C LEU A 35 5.13 -8.23 0.23
N GLU A 36 4.87 -9.53 0.13
CA GLU A 36 5.70 -10.47 -0.63
C GLU A 36 5.62 -10.28 -2.16
N GLY A 37 4.60 -9.52 -2.65
CA GLY A 37 4.42 -9.22 -4.06
C GLY A 37 3.80 -10.35 -4.88
N SER A 38 3.31 -11.41 -4.24
CA SER A 38 2.53 -12.48 -4.87
C SER A 38 1.69 -13.24 -3.85
N PHE A 39 0.61 -13.85 -4.32
CA PHE A 39 -0.18 -14.80 -3.54
C PHE A 39 -0.40 -16.09 -4.33
N SER A 40 -0.76 -17.17 -3.64
CA SER A 40 -1.13 -18.43 -4.30
C SER A 40 -2.62 -18.46 -4.65
N GLY A 41 -2.91 -18.57 -5.94
CA GLY A 41 -4.28 -18.53 -6.45
C GLY A 41 -4.39 -18.89 -7.92
N ILE A 42 -5.54 -18.56 -8.52
CA ILE A 42 -5.81 -18.84 -9.94
C ILE A 42 -5.41 -17.72 -10.89
N GLY A 43 -5.18 -16.49 -10.42
CA GLY A 43 -4.73 -15.38 -11.26
C GLY A 43 -5.84 -14.77 -12.13
N VAL A 44 -6.97 -14.43 -11.53
CA VAL A 44 -8.04 -13.65 -12.16
C VAL A 44 -8.44 -12.47 -11.28
N SER A 45 -8.83 -11.35 -11.91
CA SER A 45 -9.68 -10.35 -11.27
C SER A 45 -11.13 -10.61 -11.67
N PHE A 46 -12.04 -10.51 -10.72
CA PHE A 46 -13.45 -10.77 -10.96
C PHE A 46 -14.36 -9.76 -10.26
N ASN A 47 -15.57 -9.65 -10.75
CA ASN A 47 -16.64 -8.91 -10.10
C ASN A 47 -17.86 -9.83 -9.90
N MET A 48 -18.65 -9.54 -8.87
CA MET A 48 -19.93 -10.19 -8.65
C MET A 48 -21.01 -9.39 -9.37
N GLN A 49 -21.37 -9.84 -10.57
CA GLN A 49 -22.42 -9.20 -11.36
C GLN A 49 -23.64 -10.09 -11.41
N THR A 50 -24.78 -9.57 -10.98
CA THR A 50 -26.06 -10.30 -10.99
C THR A 50 -25.93 -11.70 -10.37
N ASP A 51 -25.29 -11.78 -9.19
CA ASP A 51 -25.09 -13.02 -8.45
C ASP A 51 -24.29 -14.09 -9.21
N THR A 52 -23.34 -13.64 -10.07
CA THR A 52 -22.46 -14.50 -10.86
C THR A 52 -21.03 -13.96 -10.82
N ILE A 53 -20.04 -14.84 -10.71
CA ILE A 53 -18.62 -14.45 -10.71
C ILE A 53 -18.20 -14.19 -12.16
N LEU A 54 -18.10 -12.92 -12.54
CA LEU A 54 -17.64 -12.49 -13.87
C LEU A 54 -16.12 -12.25 -13.83
N VAL A 55 -15.37 -12.96 -14.64
CA VAL A 55 -13.93 -12.71 -14.85
C VAL A 55 -13.75 -11.42 -15.64
N ILE A 56 -13.17 -10.41 -15.00
CA ILE A 56 -12.87 -9.11 -15.64
C ILE A 56 -11.55 -9.20 -16.38
N ASN A 57 -10.52 -9.78 -15.74
CA ASN A 57 -9.20 -9.91 -16.33
C ASN A 57 -8.54 -11.23 -15.91
N VAL A 58 -7.69 -11.77 -16.76
CA VAL A 58 -6.83 -12.92 -16.49
C VAL A 58 -5.39 -12.43 -16.45
N ILE A 59 -4.69 -12.72 -15.37
CA ILE A 59 -3.31 -12.27 -15.16
C ILE A 59 -2.38 -12.93 -16.18
N PRO A 60 -1.65 -12.17 -17.02
CA PRO A 60 -0.73 -12.73 -18.01
C PRO A 60 0.34 -13.62 -17.38
N GLY A 61 0.59 -14.78 -17.98
CA GLY A 61 1.52 -15.79 -17.44
C GLY A 61 1.00 -16.55 -16.22
N GLY A 62 -0.19 -16.20 -15.73
CA GLY A 62 -0.80 -16.78 -14.54
C GLY A 62 -1.44 -18.16 -14.77
N PRO A 63 -1.88 -18.83 -13.67
CA PRO A 63 -2.50 -20.14 -13.74
C PRO A 63 -3.75 -20.23 -14.61
N SER A 64 -4.64 -19.25 -14.52
CA SER A 64 -5.89 -19.23 -15.30
C SER A 64 -5.66 -19.02 -16.80
N GLU A 65 -4.68 -18.19 -17.20
CA GLU A 65 -4.32 -18.02 -18.59
C GLU A 65 -3.80 -19.36 -19.17
N LYS A 66 -2.91 -20.03 -18.44
CA LYS A 66 -2.35 -21.34 -18.83
C LYS A 66 -3.43 -22.43 -18.96
N ALA A 67 -4.46 -22.35 -18.13
CA ALA A 67 -5.61 -23.25 -18.20
C ALA A 67 -6.58 -22.90 -19.34
N GLY A 68 -6.51 -21.69 -19.92
CA GLY A 68 -7.34 -21.26 -21.05
C GLY A 68 -8.59 -20.45 -20.65
N LEU A 69 -8.65 -19.89 -19.44
CA LEU A 69 -9.66 -18.93 -19.04
C LEU A 69 -9.47 -17.63 -19.84
N LYS A 70 -10.57 -16.90 -20.04
CA LYS A 70 -10.60 -15.65 -20.79
C LYS A 70 -11.36 -14.57 -20.02
N PRO A 71 -11.07 -13.28 -20.27
CA PRO A 71 -11.94 -12.19 -19.84
C PRO A 71 -13.38 -12.44 -20.31
N PHE A 72 -14.35 -12.04 -19.47
CA PHE A 72 -15.80 -12.23 -19.63
C PHE A 72 -16.30 -13.67 -19.46
N ASP A 73 -15.45 -14.63 -19.09
CA ASP A 73 -15.92 -15.94 -18.60
C ASP A 73 -16.73 -15.76 -17.30
N ARG A 74 -17.79 -16.54 -17.13
CA ARG A 74 -18.58 -16.58 -15.90
C ARG A 74 -18.32 -17.90 -15.17
N ILE A 75 -17.78 -17.81 -13.95
CA ILE A 75 -17.58 -18.97 -13.12
C ILE A 75 -18.92 -19.34 -12.49
N ILE A 76 -19.44 -20.51 -12.85
CA ILE A 76 -20.71 -21.04 -12.40
C ILE A 76 -20.51 -22.01 -11.22
N THR A 77 -19.53 -22.91 -11.36
CA THR A 77 -19.20 -23.89 -10.31
C THR A 77 -17.72 -23.83 -9.94
N ILE A 78 -17.43 -24.11 -8.67
CA ILE A 78 -16.07 -24.29 -8.14
C ILE A 78 -16.05 -25.62 -7.38
N ASN A 79 -15.19 -26.55 -7.79
CA ASN A 79 -15.13 -27.93 -7.27
C ASN A 79 -16.52 -28.60 -7.26
N ASP A 80 -17.20 -28.50 -8.37
CA ASP A 80 -18.55 -29.03 -8.61
C ASP A 80 -19.68 -28.41 -7.74
N SER A 81 -19.38 -27.47 -6.85
CA SER A 81 -20.33 -26.73 -6.07
C SER A 81 -20.83 -25.50 -6.85
N LEU A 82 -22.13 -25.27 -6.87
CA LEU A 82 -22.76 -24.14 -7.54
C LEU A 82 -22.53 -22.84 -6.76
N TYR A 83 -21.99 -21.82 -7.41
CA TYR A 83 -21.75 -20.48 -6.85
C TYR A 83 -22.66 -19.40 -7.50
N ALA A 84 -23.07 -19.61 -8.74
CA ALA A 84 -23.98 -18.70 -9.40
C ALA A 84 -25.40 -18.82 -8.82
N GLY A 85 -26.06 -17.69 -8.57
CA GLY A 85 -27.44 -17.65 -8.03
C GLY A 85 -27.55 -17.89 -6.51
N ASN A 86 -26.43 -18.09 -5.81
CA ASN A 86 -26.41 -18.46 -4.38
C ASN A 86 -26.16 -17.30 -3.42
N LYS A 87 -26.06 -16.06 -3.91
CA LYS A 87 -25.68 -14.87 -3.11
C LYS A 87 -24.41 -15.12 -2.26
N SER A 88 -23.46 -15.87 -2.84
CA SER A 88 -22.22 -16.22 -2.15
C SER A 88 -21.42 -14.96 -1.83
N ASP A 89 -20.89 -14.88 -0.62
CA ASP A 89 -20.03 -13.78 -0.20
C ASP A 89 -18.72 -13.77 -1.04
N GLN A 90 -18.30 -12.60 -1.48
CA GLN A 90 -17.08 -12.40 -2.24
C GLN A 90 -15.84 -12.92 -1.49
N GLU A 91 -15.82 -12.83 -0.17
CA GLU A 91 -14.73 -13.34 0.65
C GLU A 91 -14.65 -14.87 0.62
N VAL A 92 -15.80 -15.54 0.65
CA VAL A 92 -15.89 -17.01 0.53
C VAL A 92 -15.38 -17.46 -0.84
N ILE A 93 -15.79 -16.75 -1.91
CA ILE A 93 -15.32 -17.02 -3.27
C ILE A 93 -13.81 -16.84 -3.36
N MET A 94 -13.27 -15.73 -2.87
CA MET A 94 -11.82 -15.50 -2.86
C MET A 94 -11.06 -16.59 -2.10
N LYS A 95 -11.54 -17.01 -0.93
CA LYS A 95 -10.94 -18.09 -0.14
C LYS A 95 -10.94 -19.43 -0.90
N THR A 96 -12.01 -19.68 -1.66
CA THR A 96 -12.15 -20.94 -2.42
C THR A 96 -11.26 -20.95 -3.69
N LEU A 97 -11.12 -19.80 -4.36
CA LEU A 97 -10.26 -19.65 -5.54
C LEU A 97 -8.77 -19.61 -5.18
N ARG A 98 -8.41 -19.04 -4.04
CA ARG A 98 -7.07 -19.15 -3.44
C ARG A 98 -6.86 -20.53 -2.84
N GLY A 99 -5.62 -20.85 -2.48
CA GLY A 99 -5.27 -22.10 -1.81
C GLY A 99 -3.79 -22.42 -1.93
N ALA A 100 -3.39 -23.58 -1.42
CA ALA A 100 -1.99 -24.00 -1.44
C ALA A 100 -1.42 -24.05 -2.87
N LYS A 101 -0.20 -23.57 -3.04
CA LYS A 101 0.53 -23.65 -4.32
C LYS A 101 0.56 -25.09 -4.82
N ASN A 102 0.39 -25.28 -6.10
CA ASN A 102 0.30 -26.57 -6.80
C ASN A 102 -0.96 -27.40 -6.50
N SER A 103 -1.90 -26.91 -5.68
CA SER A 103 -3.22 -27.54 -5.57
C SER A 103 -4.08 -27.17 -6.79
N THR A 104 -5.01 -28.06 -7.15
CA THR A 104 -5.92 -27.86 -8.29
C THR A 104 -7.30 -27.42 -7.84
N VAL A 105 -7.94 -26.54 -8.61
CA VAL A 105 -9.34 -26.19 -8.47
C VAL A 105 -10.04 -26.41 -9.81
N LYS A 106 -11.17 -27.09 -9.78
CA LYS A 106 -12.01 -27.34 -10.96
C LYS A 106 -13.03 -26.22 -11.09
N LEU A 107 -13.06 -25.55 -12.24
CA LEU A 107 -13.99 -24.47 -12.55
C LEU A 107 -14.94 -24.86 -13.66
N GLY A 108 -16.25 -24.69 -13.43
CA GLY A 108 -17.27 -24.77 -14.47
C GLY A 108 -17.61 -23.37 -14.98
N ILE A 109 -17.33 -23.14 -16.26
CA ILE A 109 -17.35 -21.82 -16.89
C ILE A 109 -18.45 -21.73 -17.92
N LYS A 110 -19.30 -20.70 -17.82
CA LYS A 110 -20.18 -20.29 -18.93
C LYS A 110 -19.47 -19.23 -19.76
N ARG A 111 -19.18 -19.55 -21.00
CA ARG A 111 -18.56 -18.65 -21.97
C ARG A 111 -19.59 -18.24 -23.02
N LYS A 112 -19.53 -16.99 -23.48
CA LYS A 112 -20.41 -16.49 -24.55
C LYS A 112 -20.21 -17.35 -25.81
N ASN A 113 -21.33 -17.73 -26.46
CA ASN A 113 -21.39 -18.55 -27.66
C ASN A 113 -21.05 -20.05 -27.45
N GLU A 114 -20.84 -20.51 -26.22
CA GLU A 114 -20.70 -21.94 -25.90
C GLU A 114 -22.02 -22.40 -25.29
N PRO A 115 -22.71 -23.43 -25.87
CA PRO A 115 -23.99 -23.91 -25.36
C PRO A 115 -23.85 -24.60 -24.00
N GLU A 116 -22.77 -25.35 -23.80
CA GLU A 116 -22.48 -26.13 -22.60
C GLU A 116 -21.51 -25.41 -21.65
N LEU A 117 -21.42 -25.90 -20.40
CA LEU A 117 -20.38 -25.46 -19.48
C LEU A 117 -19.02 -26.04 -19.89
N LEU A 118 -18.01 -25.18 -19.92
CA LEU A 118 -16.62 -25.60 -20.10
C LEU A 118 -16.01 -25.88 -18.72
N TYR A 119 -15.25 -26.95 -18.60
CA TYR A 119 -14.56 -27.29 -17.36
C TYR A 119 -13.06 -27.10 -17.50
N PHE A 120 -12.46 -26.43 -16.50
CA PHE A 120 -11.04 -26.15 -16.44
C PHE A 120 -10.47 -26.59 -15.10
N ASP A 121 -9.43 -27.41 -15.13
CA ASP A 121 -8.63 -27.72 -13.95
C ASP A 121 -7.48 -26.68 -13.86
N VAL A 122 -7.59 -25.77 -12.92
CA VAL A 122 -6.60 -24.71 -12.73
C VAL A 122 -5.69 -25.07 -11.58
N THR A 123 -4.43 -25.31 -11.88
CA THR A 123 -3.39 -25.54 -10.84
C THR A 123 -3.00 -24.19 -10.26
N ARG A 124 -3.25 -23.96 -8.96
CA ARG A 124 -2.90 -22.72 -8.27
C ARG A 124 -1.40 -22.49 -8.29
N GLY A 125 -1.00 -21.26 -8.47
CA GLY A 125 0.40 -20.84 -8.52
C GLY A 125 0.58 -19.41 -8.04
N ASP A 126 1.81 -18.92 -8.14
CA ASP A 126 2.11 -17.54 -7.76
C ASP A 126 1.41 -16.58 -8.74
N VAL A 127 0.60 -15.71 -8.18
CA VAL A 127 -0.08 -14.62 -8.88
C VAL A 127 0.60 -13.33 -8.46
N PRO A 128 1.31 -12.64 -9.37
CA PRO A 128 2.02 -11.41 -9.01
C PRO A 128 1.05 -10.31 -8.62
N ILE A 129 1.43 -9.55 -7.61
CA ILE A 129 0.73 -8.34 -7.17
C ILE A 129 1.67 -7.17 -7.43
N SER A 130 1.39 -6.38 -8.47
CA SER A 130 2.19 -5.20 -8.77
C SER A 130 2.09 -4.15 -7.65
N SER A 131 3.20 -3.50 -7.37
CA SER A 131 3.31 -2.36 -6.47
C SER A 131 3.35 -1.03 -7.24
N VAL A 132 3.73 -1.09 -8.51
CA VAL A 132 3.67 0.03 -9.44
C VAL A 132 2.42 -0.15 -10.30
N ASP A 133 1.37 0.58 -9.95
CA ASP A 133 0.06 0.44 -10.60
C ASP A 133 0.09 0.94 -12.04
N VAL A 134 0.73 2.11 -12.26
CA VAL A 134 0.87 2.72 -13.58
C VAL A 134 2.17 3.51 -13.68
N SER A 135 2.72 3.57 -14.91
CA SER A 135 3.81 4.47 -15.27
C SER A 135 3.63 4.95 -16.70
N TYR A 136 3.64 6.28 -16.92
CA TYR A 136 3.47 6.90 -18.23
C TYR A 136 4.03 8.32 -18.27
N GLU A 137 4.25 8.85 -19.46
CA GLU A 137 4.59 10.26 -19.67
C GLU A 137 3.33 11.12 -19.49
N VAL A 138 3.24 11.87 -18.38
CA VAL A 138 2.07 12.72 -18.07
C VAL A 138 2.11 14.04 -18.84
N SER A 139 3.29 14.52 -19.17
CA SER A 139 3.55 15.68 -20.01
C SER A 139 4.93 15.51 -20.64
N LYS A 140 5.21 16.23 -21.72
CA LYS A 140 6.47 16.09 -22.45
C LYS A 140 7.69 16.17 -21.52
N GLY A 141 8.45 15.09 -21.43
CA GLY A 141 9.63 14.95 -20.59
C GLY A 141 9.36 14.69 -19.10
N ILE A 142 8.09 14.54 -18.69
CA ILE A 142 7.71 14.29 -17.28
C ILE A 142 7.09 12.90 -17.15
N GLY A 143 7.79 12.00 -16.46
CA GLY A 143 7.32 10.66 -16.12
C GLY A 143 6.49 10.65 -14.85
N TYR A 144 5.34 10.00 -14.87
CA TYR A 144 4.50 9.75 -13.69
C TYR A 144 4.57 8.27 -13.32
N ILE A 145 4.74 7.99 -12.04
CA ILE A 145 4.79 6.64 -11.47
C ILE A 145 3.91 6.58 -10.22
N LYS A 146 2.87 5.74 -10.26
CA LYS A 146 2.02 5.44 -9.08
C LYS A 146 2.55 4.22 -8.37
N VAL A 147 2.93 4.39 -7.09
CA VAL A 147 3.37 3.30 -6.21
C VAL A 147 2.31 3.12 -5.13
N SER A 148 1.62 1.96 -5.12
CA SER A 148 0.52 1.68 -4.19
C SER A 148 0.96 1.05 -2.87
N LYS A 149 2.15 0.47 -2.81
CA LYS A 149 2.75 -0.13 -1.60
C LYS A 149 4.27 -0.29 -1.74
N PHE A 150 4.94 -0.58 -0.62
CA PHE A 150 6.35 -0.93 -0.58
C PHE A 150 6.51 -2.41 -0.27
N GLY A 151 6.32 -3.26 -1.29
CA GLY A 151 6.52 -4.71 -1.22
C GLY A 151 7.94 -5.12 -1.62
N ARG A 152 8.19 -6.43 -1.57
CA ARG A 152 9.50 -7.03 -1.91
C ARG A 152 9.92 -6.77 -3.36
N THR A 153 8.97 -6.68 -4.28
CA THR A 153 9.20 -6.45 -5.72
C THR A 153 9.20 -4.99 -6.13
N THR A 154 8.78 -4.08 -5.24
CA THR A 154 8.50 -2.67 -5.56
C THR A 154 9.70 -1.96 -6.18
N TYR A 155 10.89 -2.14 -5.62
CA TYR A 155 12.08 -1.47 -6.17
C TYR A 155 12.39 -1.94 -7.61
N ASN A 156 12.30 -3.23 -7.90
CA ASN A 156 12.54 -3.75 -9.25
C ASN A 156 11.49 -3.27 -10.26
N GLU A 157 10.23 -3.19 -9.86
CA GLU A 157 9.15 -2.63 -10.68
C GLU A 157 9.37 -1.14 -10.93
N PHE A 158 9.78 -0.41 -9.89
CA PHE A 158 10.06 1.02 -9.93
C PHE A 158 11.20 1.37 -10.88
N ILE A 159 12.37 0.71 -10.77
CA ILE A 159 13.49 0.97 -11.68
C ILE A 159 13.17 0.56 -13.12
N THR A 160 12.34 -0.47 -13.31
CA THR A 160 11.84 -0.84 -14.64
C THR A 160 10.96 0.27 -15.23
N ALA A 161 10.09 0.87 -14.43
CA ALA A 161 9.26 2.01 -14.84
C ALA A 161 10.12 3.24 -15.16
N ILE A 162 11.11 3.57 -14.31
CA ILE A 162 12.07 4.65 -14.55
C ILE A 162 12.80 4.43 -15.88
N ALA A 163 13.33 3.22 -16.14
CA ALA A 163 14.05 2.91 -17.35
C ALA A 163 13.18 3.11 -18.61
N LYS A 164 11.93 2.63 -18.60
CA LYS A 164 10.99 2.84 -19.70
C LYS A 164 10.69 4.32 -19.96
N LEU A 165 10.46 5.09 -18.89
CA LEU A 165 10.19 6.52 -19.00
C LEU A 165 11.40 7.30 -19.53
N LYS A 166 12.62 6.96 -19.09
CA LYS A 166 13.86 7.55 -19.63
C LYS A 166 14.04 7.22 -21.11
N GLN A 167 13.73 5.99 -21.54
CA GLN A 167 13.72 5.62 -22.96
C GLN A 167 12.70 6.40 -23.77
N ALA A 168 11.56 6.78 -23.18
CA ALA A 168 10.57 7.65 -23.79
C ALA A 168 10.97 9.14 -23.77
N GLY A 169 12.12 9.50 -23.18
CA GLY A 169 12.63 10.87 -23.14
C GLY A 169 12.27 11.66 -21.88
N CYS A 170 11.71 11.01 -20.87
CA CYS A 170 11.43 11.67 -19.58
C CYS A 170 12.74 11.97 -18.82
N THR A 171 12.86 13.20 -18.33
CA THR A 171 14.00 13.69 -17.53
C THR A 171 13.60 14.14 -16.13
N SER A 172 12.30 14.23 -15.85
CA SER A 172 11.74 14.66 -14.56
C SER A 172 10.66 13.67 -14.14
N PHE A 173 10.42 13.50 -12.83
CA PHE A 173 9.55 12.46 -12.33
C PHE A 173 8.56 12.97 -11.28
N VAL A 174 7.32 12.48 -11.38
CA VAL A 174 6.28 12.60 -10.38
C VAL A 174 6.05 11.22 -9.78
N ILE A 175 6.32 11.07 -8.48
CA ILE A 175 6.11 9.83 -7.73
C ILE A 175 4.84 9.99 -6.90
N ASP A 176 3.83 9.21 -7.18
CA ASP A 176 2.55 9.28 -6.48
C ASP A 176 2.44 8.19 -5.41
N LEU A 177 2.46 8.63 -4.14
CA LEU A 177 2.29 7.82 -2.95
C LEU A 177 0.92 8.01 -2.28
N ARG A 178 -0.03 8.68 -2.92
CA ARG A 178 -1.38 8.85 -2.36
C ARG A 178 -2.06 7.49 -2.20
N GLY A 179 -2.66 7.25 -1.03
CA GLY A 179 -3.26 5.98 -0.67
C GLY A 179 -2.26 4.86 -0.32
N ASN A 180 -0.96 5.12 -0.33
CA ASN A 180 0.08 4.13 -0.04
C ASN A 180 0.35 4.06 1.48
N THR A 181 -0.12 3.02 2.13
CA THR A 181 0.02 2.82 3.59
C THR A 181 1.41 2.36 4.04
N GLY A 182 2.39 2.24 3.13
CA GLY A 182 3.75 1.85 3.42
C GLY A 182 4.09 0.41 3.02
N GLY A 183 4.88 -0.24 3.84
CA GLY A 183 5.42 -1.58 3.63
C GLY A 183 6.86 -1.71 4.10
N TYR A 184 7.70 -2.41 3.34
CA TYR A 184 9.10 -2.62 3.69
C TYR A 184 9.94 -1.33 3.61
N MET A 185 10.69 -1.07 4.68
CA MET A 185 11.57 0.10 4.80
C MET A 185 12.70 0.07 3.75
N ASP A 186 13.29 -1.09 3.50
CA ASP A 186 14.36 -1.28 2.51
C ASP A 186 13.92 -0.96 1.08
N ALA A 187 12.65 -1.24 0.73
CA ALA A 187 12.12 -0.84 -0.56
C ALA A 187 12.07 0.70 -0.71
N ALA A 188 11.65 1.42 0.33
CA ALA A 188 11.68 2.88 0.32
C ALA A 188 13.11 3.44 0.27
N ILE A 189 14.03 2.87 1.06
CA ILE A 189 15.46 3.24 1.05
C ILE A 189 16.05 3.08 -0.36
N ASN A 190 15.79 1.95 -1.02
CA ASN A 190 16.29 1.71 -2.36
C ASN A 190 15.73 2.68 -3.39
N MET A 191 14.44 3.05 -3.28
CA MET A 191 13.84 4.06 -4.13
C MET A 191 14.43 5.47 -3.89
N VAL A 192 14.73 5.83 -2.63
CA VAL A 192 15.41 7.10 -2.30
C VAL A 192 16.79 7.16 -2.94
N ASN A 193 17.56 6.05 -2.91
CA ASN A 193 18.87 5.95 -3.52
C ASN A 193 18.89 6.32 -5.01
N GLU A 194 17.78 6.09 -5.74
CA GLU A 194 17.72 6.46 -7.17
C GLU A 194 17.85 7.96 -7.41
N PHE A 195 17.49 8.79 -6.43
CA PHE A 195 17.41 10.24 -6.59
C PHE A 195 18.47 11.02 -5.84
N MET A 196 19.33 10.40 -5.05
CA MET A 196 20.25 11.13 -4.19
C MET A 196 21.72 10.72 -4.42
N PRO A 197 22.67 11.67 -4.34
CA PRO A 197 24.10 11.36 -4.33
C PRO A 197 24.47 10.59 -3.07
N GLU A 198 25.66 10.00 -3.06
CA GLU A 198 26.21 9.26 -1.92
C GLU A 198 26.30 10.13 -0.65
N GLY A 199 26.13 9.48 0.51
CA GLY A 199 26.38 10.07 1.83
C GLY A 199 25.27 10.97 2.36
N ARG A 200 24.08 10.97 1.76
CA ARG A 200 22.91 11.67 2.32
C ARG A 200 22.16 10.77 3.29
N LEU A 201 21.85 11.27 4.48
CA LEU A 201 21.02 10.55 5.44
C LEU A 201 19.61 10.36 4.86
N ILE A 202 19.12 9.11 4.85
CA ILE A 202 17.74 8.78 4.42
C ILE A 202 16.81 8.77 5.62
N VAL A 203 17.19 8.01 6.64
CA VAL A 203 16.40 7.75 7.84
C VAL A 203 17.33 7.23 8.93
N TYR A 204 17.00 7.46 10.18
CA TYR A 204 17.57 6.67 11.26
C TYR A 204 16.49 6.08 12.15
N THR A 205 16.81 4.97 12.79
CA THR A 205 15.92 4.28 13.73
C THR A 205 16.55 4.28 15.11
N GLU A 206 15.73 4.46 16.15
CA GLU A 206 16.17 4.43 17.54
C GLU A 206 15.05 3.94 18.44
N GLY A 207 15.38 3.08 19.41
CA GLY A 207 14.45 2.54 20.38
C GLY A 207 15.11 2.23 21.72
N LYS A 208 14.31 1.93 22.73
CA LYS A 208 14.80 1.69 24.09
C LYS A 208 15.87 0.58 24.16
N ALA A 209 15.68 -0.51 23.41
CA ALA A 209 16.59 -1.64 23.33
C ALA A 209 17.37 -1.72 22.01
N PHE A 210 17.12 -0.77 21.12
CA PHE A 210 17.71 -0.71 19.78
C PHE A 210 18.45 0.62 19.67
N PRO A 211 19.81 0.62 19.68
CA PRO A 211 20.58 1.84 19.54
C PRO A 211 20.34 2.49 18.18
N ARG A 212 20.63 3.77 18.08
CA ARG A 212 20.51 4.53 16.84
C ARG A 212 21.26 3.84 15.70
N ASN A 213 20.55 3.66 14.59
CA ASN A 213 21.07 3.09 13.34
C ASN A 213 20.74 4.03 12.19
N ASP A 214 21.76 4.64 11.62
CA ASP A 214 21.67 5.60 10.52
C ASP A 214 21.77 4.87 9.18
N VAL A 215 20.91 5.24 8.22
CA VAL A 215 20.93 4.72 6.85
C VAL A 215 21.20 5.86 5.88
N TYR A 216 22.28 5.71 5.12
CA TYR A 216 22.75 6.71 4.15
C TYR A 216 22.58 6.21 2.72
N THR A 217 22.52 7.14 1.78
CA THR A 217 22.52 6.85 0.35
C THR A 217 23.90 6.35 -0.11
N ASN A 218 23.88 5.46 -1.10
CA ASN A 218 25.08 4.80 -1.65
C ASN A 218 25.53 5.36 -3.01
N GLY A 219 24.83 6.36 -3.56
CA GLY A 219 25.19 7.04 -4.80
C GLY A 219 25.08 6.21 -6.09
N THR A 220 24.41 5.04 -6.04
CA THR A 220 24.27 4.17 -7.24
C THR A 220 23.07 4.53 -8.12
N GLY A 221 22.24 5.49 -7.68
CA GLY A 221 21.01 5.88 -8.36
C GLY A 221 21.24 6.53 -9.73
N THR A 222 20.28 6.33 -10.63
CA THR A 222 20.35 6.77 -12.02
C THR A 222 19.62 8.09 -12.31
N CYS A 223 18.95 8.66 -11.29
CA CYS A 223 18.13 9.86 -11.36
C CYS A 223 18.58 10.96 -10.39
N GLN A 224 19.86 10.99 -10.00
CA GLN A 224 20.38 11.90 -8.98
C GLN A 224 20.15 13.38 -9.31
N ASP A 225 20.23 13.77 -10.58
CA ASP A 225 20.03 15.14 -11.05
C ASP A 225 18.61 15.40 -11.60
N ALA A 226 17.76 14.37 -11.69
CA ALA A 226 16.42 14.51 -12.27
C ALA A 226 15.49 15.25 -11.30
N PRO A 227 14.77 16.32 -11.70
CA PRO A 227 13.74 16.93 -10.88
C PRO A 227 12.70 15.89 -10.42
N ILE A 228 12.35 15.93 -9.12
CA ILE A 228 11.37 15.02 -8.52
C ILE A 228 10.32 15.78 -7.72
N VAL A 229 9.07 15.36 -7.87
CA VAL A 229 7.93 15.74 -7.06
C VAL A 229 7.29 14.48 -6.48
N VAL A 230 6.91 14.53 -5.21
CA VAL A 230 6.22 13.43 -4.54
C VAL A 230 4.80 13.87 -4.19
N LEU A 231 3.81 13.09 -4.62
CA LEU A 231 2.41 13.33 -4.26
C LEU A 231 2.04 12.51 -3.03
N THR A 232 1.45 13.16 -2.03
CA THR A 232 1.03 12.53 -0.77
C THR A 232 -0.40 12.89 -0.39
N ASP A 233 -1.02 12.05 0.43
CA ASP A 233 -2.30 12.31 1.07
C ASP A 233 -2.32 11.77 2.51
N GLU A 234 -3.44 11.89 3.18
CA GLU A 234 -3.69 11.45 4.55
C GLU A 234 -3.52 9.95 4.79
N PHE A 235 -3.48 9.14 3.73
CA PHE A 235 -3.26 7.69 3.77
C PHE A 235 -1.82 7.30 3.45
N SER A 236 -0.99 8.23 2.99
CA SER A 236 0.44 7.99 2.81
C SER A 236 1.09 7.78 4.18
N ALA A 237 1.61 6.57 4.46
CA ALA A 237 2.07 6.20 5.80
C ALA A 237 3.38 5.40 5.79
N SER A 238 4.09 5.39 6.93
CA SER A 238 5.24 4.48 7.18
C SER A 238 6.34 4.63 6.12
N ALA A 239 6.61 3.60 5.29
CA ALA A 239 7.63 3.64 4.24
C ALA A 239 7.41 4.80 3.23
N SER A 240 6.16 5.19 2.96
CA SER A 240 5.84 6.39 2.17
C SER A 240 6.35 7.67 2.84
N GLU A 241 6.29 7.72 4.16
CA GLU A 241 6.77 8.86 4.94
C GLU A 241 8.30 8.86 5.08
N ILE A 242 8.95 7.69 5.06
CA ILE A 242 10.40 7.59 4.93
C ILE A 242 10.85 8.17 3.60
N PHE A 243 10.22 7.75 2.49
CA PHE A 243 10.54 8.25 1.16
C PHE A 243 10.32 9.77 1.06
N SER A 244 9.11 10.23 1.38
CA SER A 244 8.76 11.67 1.28
C SER A 244 9.57 12.53 2.23
N GLY A 245 9.80 12.08 3.47
CA GLY A 245 10.62 12.78 4.46
C GLY A 245 12.10 12.87 4.05
N ALA A 246 12.67 11.82 3.48
CA ALA A 246 14.03 11.85 2.95
C ALA A 246 14.18 12.84 1.79
N ILE A 247 13.22 12.87 0.86
CA ILE A 247 13.21 13.81 -0.28
C ILE A 247 13.06 15.26 0.23
N GLN A 248 12.14 15.51 1.16
CA GLN A 248 11.88 16.84 1.70
C GLN A 248 13.05 17.39 2.52
N ASP A 249 13.54 16.60 3.48
CA ASP A 249 14.52 17.07 4.45
C ASP A 249 15.92 17.25 3.85
N ASN A 250 16.25 16.52 2.77
CA ASN A 250 17.45 16.74 1.98
C ASN A 250 17.29 17.84 0.90
N ASP A 251 16.14 18.53 0.84
CA ASP A 251 15.83 19.53 -0.19
C ASP A 251 15.98 18.98 -1.62
N ARG A 252 15.74 17.69 -1.81
CA ARG A 252 15.93 17.01 -3.09
C ARG A 252 14.76 17.21 -4.05
N GLY A 253 13.57 17.46 -3.53
CA GLY A 253 12.35 17.66 -4.29
C GLY A 253 11.24 18.26 -3.45
N LEU A 254 10.06 18.40 -4.03
CA LEU A 254 8.89 18.96 -3.38
C LEU A 254 7.87 17.86 -3.05
N ILE A 255 7.25 17.98 -1.88
CA ILE A 255 6.11 17.20 -1.46
C ILE A 255 4.85 18.01 -1.75
N ILE A 256 3.93 17.44 -2.54
CA ILE A 256 2.70 18.14 -2.97
C ILE A 256 1.49 17.29 -2.60
N GLY A 257 0.46 17.92 -2.09
CA GLY A 257 -0.80 17.26 -1.72
C GLY A 257 -1.25 17.59 -0.31
N ARG A 258 -1.48 16.57 0.53
CA ARG A 258 -1.94 16.72 1.90
C ARG A 258 -0.98 16.06 2.89
N ARG A 259 -1.12 16.46 4.16
CA ARG A 259 -0.34 15.92 5.27
C ARG A 259 -0.53 14.41 5.37
N THR A 260 0.58 13.68 5.52
CA THR A 260 0.59 12.23 5.62
C THR A 260 0.00 11.72 6.95
N PHE A 261 -0.05 10.40 7.11
CA PHE A 261 -0.72 9.74 8.24
C PHE A 261 -0.04 10.00 9.60
N GLY A 262 1.29 9.95 9.65
CA GLY A 262 2.06 10.06 10.89
C GLY A 262 2.35 8.72 11.57
N LYS A 263 2.78 7.69 10.83
CA LYS A 263 3.25 6.42 11.38
C LYS A 263 4.79 6.36 11.35
N GLY A 264 5.41 6.70 12.49
CA GLY A 264 6.86 6.71 12.69
C GLY A 264 7.39 5.56 13.54
N LEU A 265 6.69 4.41 13.57
CA LEU A 265 7.04 3.24 14.36
C LEU A 265 7.64 2.13 13.50
N VAL A 266 8.75 1.54 13.97
CA VAL A 266 9.39 0.37 13.35
C VAL A 266 8.84 -0.89 13.99
N GLN A 267 8.25 -1.76 13.18
CA GLN A 267 7.71 -3.04 13.62
C GLN A 267 8.63 -4.18 13.20
N SER A 268 8.83 -5.14 14.10
CA SER A 268 9.54 -6.39 13.81
C SER A 268 8.55 -7.55 13.81
N PRO A 269 8.47 -8.36 12.73
CA PRO A 269 7.68 -9.57 12.73
C PRO A 269 8.41 -10.68 13.50
N ILE A 270 7.69 -11.38 14.36
CA ILE A 270 8.15 -12.52 15.13
C ILE A 270 7.22 -13.69 14.82
N GLN A 271 7.72 -14.68 14.11
CA GLN A 271 6.99 -15.91 13.82
C GLN A 271 6.95 -16.81 15.06
N LEU A 272 5.76 -17.30 15.41
CA LEU A 272 5.58 -18.26 16.49
C LEU A 272 5.51 -19.69 15.96
N SER A 273 5.77 -20.67 16.85
CA SER A 273 5.88 -22.09 16.49
C SER A 273 4.58 -22.72 15.95
N ASP A 274 3.43 -22.08 16.22
CA ASP A 274 2.12 -22.51 15.74
C ASP A 274 1.73 -21.88 14.39
N GLY A 275 2.63 -21.07 13.78
CA GLY A 275 2.41 -20.35 12.54
C GLY A 275 1.73 -18.99 12.69
N SER A 276 1.38 -18.56 13.90
CA SER A 276 0.94 -17.20 14.16
C SER A 276 2.12 -16.23 14.16
N GLU A 277 1.85 -14.93 14.05
CA GLU A 277 2.85 -13.87 13.99
C GLU A 277 2.55 -12.77 14.98
N ILE A 278 3.58 -12.22 15.58
CA ILE A 278 3.52 -10.98 16.34
C ILE A 278 4.26 -9.91 15.55
N ARG A 279 3.63 -8.77 15.33
CA ARG A 279 4.32 -7.54 14.87
C ARG A 279 4.48 -6.63 16.06
N LEU A 280 5.71 -6.50 16.57
CA LEU A 280 6.02 -5.71 17.74
C LEU A 280 6.73 -4.43 17.36
N THR A 281 6.29 -3.30 17.90
CA THR A 281 7.01 -2.04 17.80
C THR A 281 8.30 -2.12 18.62
N ILE A 282 9.44 -1.91 17.96
CA ILE A 282 10.78 -2.02 18.57
C ILE A 282 11.54 -0.70 18.60
N ALA A 283 11.22 0.23 17.72
CA ALA A 283 11.91 1.52 17.57
C ALA A 283 10.97 2.56 16.94
N ARG A 284 11.43 3.80 16.93
CA ARG A 284 10.91 4.88 16.09
C ARG A 284 11.86 5.15 14.96
N TYR A 285 11.34 5.67 13.85
CA TYR A 285 12.19 6.22 12.82
C TYR A 285 12.08 7.75 12.75
N TYR A 286 13.19 8.34 12.34
CA TYR A 286 13.38 9.78 12.26
C TYR A 286 13.89 10.13 10.87
N THR A 287 13.42 11.25 10.36
CA THR A 287 13.84 11.78 9.05
C THR A 287 15.22 12.47 9.14
N PRO A 288 15.83 12.85 8.03
CA PRO A 288 17.17 13.49 8.04
C PRO A 288 17.27 14.74 8.91
N SER A 289 16.22 15.52 9.05
CA SER A 289 16.19 16.70 9.94
C SER A 289 16.17 16.34 11.44
N GLY A 290 16.01 15.06 11.78
CA GLY A 290 15.92 14.58 13.15
C GLY A 290 14.51 14.55 13.74
N ARG A 291 13.50 14.94 12.97
CA ARG A 291 12.10 14.90 13.45
C ARG A 291 11.53 13.48 13.45
N CYS A 292 10.82 13.15 14.53
CA CYS A 292 9.95 12.01 14.57
C CYS A 292 8.58 12.41 14.01
N ILE A 293 8.12 11.70 13.00
CA ILE A 293 6.83 12.01 12.35
C ILE A 293 5.64 11.31 13.03
N GLN A 294 5.90 10.44 14.02
CA GLN A 294 4.85 9.70 14.71
C GLN A 294 3.84 10.65 15.35
N LYS A 295 2.56 10.52 14.94
CA LYS A 295 1.48 11.24 15.60
C LYS A 295 1.31 10.78 17.05
N LYS A 296 0.82 11.66 17.92
CA LYS A 296 0.64 11.36 19.34
C LYS A 296 -0.32 10.20 19.54
N TYR A 297 -0.01 9.36 20.51
CA TYR A 297 -0.91 8.32 21.01
C TYR A 297 -0.74 8.18 22.52
N GLU A 298 -1.79 7.73 23.18
CA GLU A 298 -1.78 7.39 24.59
C GLU A 298 -2.15 5.91 24.73
N LEU A 299 -1.47 5.21 25.65
CA LEU A 299 -1.73 3.79 25.90
C LEU A 299 -3.17 3.60 26.37
N GLY A 300 -3.86 2.60 25.83
CA GLY A 300 -5.27 2.31 26.14
C GLY A 300 -6.28 3.25 25.46
N LYS A 301 -5.85 4.15 24.56
CA LYS A 301 -6.72 5.07 23.82
C LYS A 301 -6.66 4.84 22.29
N ASP A 302 -6.65 3.60 21.85
CA ASP A 302 -6.53 3.24 20.44
C ASP A 302 -7.64 3.85 19.58
N SER A 303 -8.87 3.97 20.13
CA SER A 303 -9.99 4.59 19.42
C SER A 303 -9.74 6.08 19.07
N GLU A 304 -9.05 6.83 19.93
CA GLU A 304 -8.69 8.23 19.64
C GLU A 304 -7.65 8.30 18.52
N TYR A 305 -6.70 7.36 18.54
CA TYR A 305 -5.67 7.25 17.50
C TYR A 305 -6.25 6.90 16.13
N GLU A 306 -7.20 5.97 16.08
CA GLU A 306 -7.91 5.58 14.85
C GLU A 306 -8.79 6.70 14.29
N GLN A 307 -9.43 7.47 15.17
CA GLN A 307 -10.28 8.59 14.80
C GLN A 307 -9.53 9.84 14.33
N ASP A 308 -8.21 9.90 14.45
CA ASP A 308 -7.42 11.08 14.06
C ASP A 308 -7.71 11.56 12.63
N ILE A 309 -7.74 10.65 11.64
CA ILE A 309 -8.06 11.01 10.25
C ILE A 309 -9.46 11.62 10.15
N TYR A 310 -10.44 11.05 10.85
CA TYR A 310 -11.80 11.57 10.88
C TYR A 310 -11.85 12.96 11.53
N GLN A 311 -11.13 13.18 12.63
CA GLN A 311 -11.04 14.49 13.28
C GLN A 311 -10.37 15.52 12.38
N ARG A 312 -9.29 15.17 11.68
CA ARG A 312 -8.63 16.00 10.69
C ARG A 312 -9.59 16.42 9.58
N PHE A 313 -10.39 15.47 9.08
CA PHE A 313 -11.44 15.72 8.10
C PHE A 313 -12.50 16.69 8.63
N MET A 314 -13.05 16.45 9.84
CA MET A 314 -14.08 17.28 10.44
C MET A 314 -13.60 18.71 10.72
N HIS A 315 -12.30 18.90 10.98
CA HIS A 315 -11.69 20.22 11.16
C HIS A 315 -11.33 20.94 9.84
N GLY A 316 -11.65 20.33 8.68
CA GLY A 316 -11.40 20.93 7.36
C GLY A 316 -9.96 20.88 6.89
N GLU A 317 -9.11 20.03 7.52
CA GLU A 317 -7.68 19.94 7.14
C GLU A 317 -7.47 19.45 5.71
N PHE A 318 -8.44 18.72 5.14
CA PHE A 318 -8.33 18.24 3.76
C PHE A 318 -8.77 19.26 2.72
N ASP A 319 -9.41 20.33 3.16
CA ASP A 319 -10.01 21.33 2.28
C ASP A 319 -9.28 22.69 2.34
N SER A 320 -8.52 22.96 3.43
CA SER A 320 -7.78 24.21 3.60
C SER A 320 -6.46 24.02 4.36
N ALA A 321 -5.39 24.62 3.83
CA ALA A 321 -4.10 24.69 4.50
C ALA A 321 -4.16 25.41 5.86
N ASP A 322 -5.02 26.42 6.01
CA ASP A 322 -5.17 27.20 7.24
C ASP A 322 -5.76 26.38 8.40
N SER A 323 -6.40 25.24 8.08
CA SER A 323 -6.94 24.31 9.08
C SER A 323 -5.89 23.39 9.67
N ILE A 324 -4.66 23.35 9.11
CA ILE A 324 -3.57 22.51 9.57
C ILE A 324 -2.96 23.10 10.85
N LYS A 325 -3.04 22.36 11.96
CA LYS A 325 -2.41 22.74 13.22
C LYS A 325 -0.95 22.30 13.23
N LEU A 326 -0.04 23.27 13.11
CA LEU A 326 1.39 23.03 13.21
C LEU A 326 1.81 22.94 14.68
N ASN A 327 2.65 21.97 15.01
CA ASN A 327 3.26 21.84 16.33
C ASN A 327 4.59 22.61 16.37
N ASN A 328 4.53 23.87 16.76
CA ASN A 328 5.70 24.73 16.83
C ASN A 328 6.77 24.27 17.83
N SER A 329 6.43 23.40 18.80
CA SER A 329 7.42 22.83 19.72
C SER A 329 8.25 21.72 19.07
N GLU A 330 7.84 21.22 17.91
CA GLU A 330 8.56 20.21 17.12
C GLU A 330 8.96 20.76 15.75
N LYS A 331 9.49 21.97 15.74
CA LYS A 331 10.03 22.61 14.55
C LYS A 331 11.48 22.20 14.34
N TYR A 332 11.77 21.77 13.11
CA TYR A 332 13.10 21.35 12.63
C TYR A 332 13.40 22.11 11.33
N GLU A 333 14.59 21.90 10.78
CA GLU A 333 15.02 22.52 9.53
C GLU A 333 15.55 21.48 8.57
N THR A 334 15.27 21.64 7.28
CA THR A 334 15.88 20.87 6.19
C THR A 334 17.35 21.25 6.04
N VAL A 335 18.08 20.54 5.19
CA VAL A 335 19.49 20.85 4.90
C VAL A 335 19.71 22.30 4.45
N MET A 336 18.75 22.88 3.73
CA MET A 336 18.79 24.30 3.25
C MET A 336 18.09 25.28 4.19
N GLY A 337 17.67 24.85 5.39
CA GLY A 337 17.05 25.73 6.40
C GLY A 337 15.57 26.00 6.21
N ARG A 338 14.85 25.20 5.39
CA ARG A 338 13.39 25.31 5.31
C ARG A 338 12.75 24.72 6.58
N PRO A 339 11.72 25.36 7.17
CA PRO A 339 11.07 24.83 8.35
C PRO A 339 10.24 23.58 8.02
N VAL A 340 10.39 22.55 8.83
CA VAL A 340 9.58 21.31 8.81
C VAL A 340 9.16 20.94 10.23
N TYR A 341 8.10 20.14 10.36
CA TYR A 341 7.49 19.88 11.66
C TYR A 341 7.40 18.36 11.92
N GLY A 342 7.58 17.97 13.17
CA GLY A 342 7.43 16.60 13.66
C GLY A 342 6.07 16.34 14.30
N GLY A 343 5.89 15.12 14.83
CA GLY A 343 4.76 14.76 15.69
C GLY A 343 3.41 14.59 14.99
N GLY A 344 3.37 14.51 13.65
CA GLY A 344 2.10 14.41 12.97
C GLY A 344 2.16 14.15 11.46
N GLY A 345 3.14 13.37 11.00
CA GLY A 345 3.32 13.07 9.58
C GLY A 345 4.17 14.10 8.83
N ILE A 346 4.27 13.95 7.52
CA ILE A 346 4.99 14.84 6.62
C ILE A 346 4.02 15.89 6.09
N MET A 347 4.32 17.16 6.38
CA MET A 347 3.58 18.30 5.81
C MET A 347 4.01 18.51 4.36
N PRO A 348 3.07 18.71 3.42
CA PRO A 348 3.43 19.03 2.05
C PRO A 348 4.06 20.44 1.96
N ASP A 349 4.99 20.61 1.02
CA ASP A 349 5.52 21.94 0.66
C ASP A 349 4.48 22.78 -0.09
N ILE A 350 3.63 22.10 -0.87
CA ILE A 350 2.50 22.69 -1.58
C ILE A 350 1.25 21.92 -1.25
N PHE A 351 0.33 22.57 -0.56
CA PHE A 351 -0.96 22.00 -0.22
C PHE A 351 -1.90 21.99 -1.44
N ILE A 352 -2.54 20.84 -1.66
CA ILE A 352 -3.62 20.68 -2.65
C ILE A 352 -4.85 20.16 -1.91
N PRO A 353 -5.97 20.91 -1.91
CA PRO A 353 -7.19 20.46 -1.27
C PRO A 353 -7.75 19.20 -1.93
N ARG A 354 -8.62 18.50 -1.19
CA ARG A 354 -9.36 17.37 -1.74
C ARG A 354 -10.28 17.86 -2.86
N ASP A 355 -10.22 17.20 -4.01
CA ASP A 355 -11.17 17.45 -5.09
C ASP A 355 -12.54 16.86 -4.75
N THR A 356 -13.53 17.73 -4.60
CA THR A 356 -14.93 17.38 -4.36
C THR A 356 -15.82 17.72 -5.55
N SER A 357 -15.26 18.24 -6.65
CA SER A 357 -16.02 18.78 -7.78
C SER A 357 -16.82 17.73 -8.56
N GLY A 358 -16.47 16.44 -8.48
CA GLY A 358 -17.14 15.36 -9.20
C GLY A 358 -18.17 14.58 -8.36
N VAL A 359 -18.24 14.79 -7.04
CA VAL A 359 -19.07 14.00 -6.14
C VAL A 359 -20.47 14.62 -6.00
N THR A 360 -21.38 14.29 -6.93
CA THR A 360 -22.80 14.65 -6.83
C THR A 360 -23.61 13.49 -6.24
N SER A 361 -24.77 13.79 -5.64
CA SER A 361 -25.70 12.76 -5.18
C SER A 361 -26.11 11.83 -6.33
N TYR A 362 -26.25 12.37 -7.54
CA TYR A 362 -26.52 11.58 -8.74
C TYR A 362 -25.39 10.60 -9.06
N PHE A 363 -24.15 11.07 -9.09
CA PHE A 363 -22.97 10.23 -9.33
C PHE A 363 -22.87 9.12 -8.27
N SER A 364 -23.01 9.46 -6.98
CA SER A 364 -23.01 8.48 -5.89
C SER A 364 -24.09 7.42 -6.06
N ASN A 365 -25.31 7.82 -6.44
CA ASN A 365 -26.40 6.88 -6.70
C ASN A 365 -26.12 5.97 -7.90
N VAL A 366 -25.55 6.49 -8.98
CA VAL A 366 -25.19 5.69 -10.17
C VAL A 366 -24.08 4.68 -9.83
N VAL A 367 -23.05 5.09 -9.09
CA VAL A 367 -21.99 4.19 -8.63
C VAL A 367 -22.55 3.09 -7.72
N ASN A 368 -23.34 3.48 -6.72
CA ASN A 368 -23.91 2.54 -5.74
C ASN A 368 -24.97 1.60 -6.35
N SER A 369 -25.64 2.00 -7.43
CA SER A 369 -26.59 1.13 -8.14
C SER A 369 -25.92 0.05 -9.00
N GLY A 370 -24.59 0.11 -9.18
CA GLY A 370 -23.85 -0.80 -10.05
C GLY A 370 -24.04 -0.55 -11.55
N MET A 371 -24.73 0.53 -11.95
CA MET A 371 -24.97 0.84 -13.38
C MET A 371 -23.69 1.09 -14.18
N LEU A 372 -22.59 1.45 -13.52
CA LEU A 372 -21.29 1.62 -14.20
C LEU A 372 -20.60 0.28 -14.51
N ASN A 373 -21.13 -0.84 -14.02
CA ASN A 373 -20.57 -2.18 -14.24
C ASN A 373 -21.28 -2.94 -15.38
N LEU A 374 -22.16 -2.28 -16.14
CA LEU A 374 -22.85 -2.80 -17.30
C LEU A 374 -22.04 -2.56 -18.56
#